data_a1487f78a78d21604ad4fc4951e31fae
#
_entry.id   a1487f78a78d21604ad4fc4951e31fae
#
_cell.length_a   1.000
_cell.length_b   1.000
_cell.length_c   1.000
_cell.angle_alpha   90.00
_cell.angle_beta   90.00
_cell.angle_gamma   90.00
#
_symmetry.space_group_name_H-M   'P 1'
#
loop_
_entity.id
_entity.type
_entity.pdbx_description
1 polymer ?
#
loop_
_entity_poly.entity_id
_entity_poly.type
_entity_poly.pdbx_seq_one_letter_code
_entity_poly.pdbx_strand_id
1 'polypeptide(L)'
;VYKRQSLSALLAAPGGGLWDIGAGSGAIGLEWLRARPEGQVFAIEPHGERRGFMDKNARRFGLGHDERDRFTVSGAHAPDAFDAAAFSPDAVFVGGGLSREGLLEGAWQALNSGGVLVANAVTLEGQAVLSTWRERVHGDFTTLSVSRGEAVGRFTGVRPLIPVLQWVGRKP
;
A
#
# COMPACT_ATOMS: atom_id res chain seq x y z
N VAL A 1 4.39 12.19 -3.40
CA VAL A 1 4.96 12.49 -2.07
C VAL A 1 4.55 11.41 -1.08
N TYR A 2 3.26 11.15 -0.85
CA TYR A 2 2.80 10.17 0.15
C TYR A 2 3.32 8.74 -0.08
N LYS A 3 3.54 8.30 -1.32
CA LYS A 3 4.11 6.97 -1.63
C LYS A 3 5.53 6.79 -1.06
N ARG A 4 6.36 7.83 -1.09
CA ARG A 4 7.70 7.79 -0.49
C ARG A 4 7.63 7.69 1.02
N GLN A 5 6.71 8.43 1.64
CA GLN A 5 6.48 8.35 3.08
C GLN A 5 6.00 6.95 3.48
N SER A 6 5.01 6.40 2.75
CA SER A 6 4.53 5.03 2.99
C SER A 6 5.65 4.01 2.84
N LEU A 7 6.44 4.10 1.76
CA LEU A 7 7.55 3.18 1.52
C LEU A 7 8.61 3.28 2.63
N SER A 8 8.96 4.50 3.06
CA SER A 8 9.91 4.70 4.16
C SER A 8 9.45 4.03 5.46
N ALA A 9 8.16 4.10 5.78
CA ALA A 9 7.60 3.41 6.94
C ALA A 9 7.61 1.88 6.78
N LEU A 10 7.21 1.38 5.61
CA LEU A 10 7.21 -0.06 5.30
C LEU A 10 8.61 -0.67 5.37
N LEU A 11 9.65 0.05 4.90
CA LEU A 11 11.04 -0.43 4.91
C LEU A 11 11.62 -0.60 6.32
N ALA A 12 10.92 -0.14 7.36
CA ALA A 12 11.27 -0.45 8.76
C ALA A 12 10.88 -1.88 9.17
N ALA A 13 10.15 -2.64 8.33
CA ALA A 13 9.85 -4.05 8.57
C ALA A 13 11.12 -4.91 8.48
N PRO A 14 11.23 -5.99 9.29
CA PRO A 14 12.44 -6.80 9.38
C PRO A 14 12.68 -7.71 8.17
N GLY A 15 11.63 -8.15 7.50
CA GLY A 15 11.67 -9.13 6.41
C GLY A 15 11.46 -8.56 5.02
N GLY A 16 11.24 -9.42 4.04
CA GLY A 16 11.13 -9.11 2.61
C GLY A 16 9.74 -9.28 2.00
N GLY A 17 8.76 -9.82 2.73
CA GLY A 17 7.41 -10.06 2.24
C GLY A 17 6.49 -8.84 2.37
N LEU A 18 5.94 -8.33 1.27
CA LEU A 18 4.96 -7.25 1.25
C LEU A 18 3.60 -7.72 0.71
N TRP A 19 2.53 -7.37 1.42
CA TRP A 19 1.18 -7.33 0.84
C TRP A 19 0.83 -5.88 0.47
N ASP A 20 0.55 -5.64 -0.83
CA ASP A 20 0.15 -4.33 -1.38
C ASP A 20 -1.35 -4.37 -1.69
N ILE A 21 -2.18 -3.91 -0.74
CA ILE A 21 -3.65 -3.96 -0.81
C ILE A 21 -4.18 -2.67 -1.44
N GLY A 22 -4.93 -2.81 -2.55
CA GLY A 22 -5.33 -1.69 -3.38
C GLY A 22 -4.13 -1.15 -4.18
N ALA A 23 -3.34 -2.06 -4.75
CA ALA A 23 -2.04 -1.79 -5.34
C ALA A 23 -2.07 -0.82 -6.53
N GLY A 24 -3.22 -0.67 -7.19
CA GLY A 24 -3.39 0.24 -8.32
C GLY A 24 -2.45 -0.09 -9.47
N SER A 25 -1.51 0.79 -9.75
CA SER A 25 -0.48 0.59 -10.77
C SER A 25 0.77 -0.18 -10.29
N GLY A 26 0.75 -0.74 -9.07
CA GLY A 26 1.83 -1.52 -8.49
C GLY A 26 3.02 -0.69 -7.97
N ALA A 27 2.85 0.62 -7.81
CA ALA A 27 3.99 1.50 -7.54
C ALA A 27 4.67 1.25 -6.19
N ILE A 28 3.92 0.87 -5.14
CA ILE A 28 4.51 0.54 -3.83
C ILE A 28 5.23 -0.80 -3.90
N GLY A 29 4.58 -1.83 -4.43
CA GLY A 29 5.18 -3.16 -4.56
C GLY A 29 6.45 -3.15 -5.41
N LEU A 30 6.48 -2.42 -6.53
CA LEU A 30 7.67 -2.31 -7.39
C LEU A 30 8.83 -1.59 -6.69
N GLU A 31 8.57 -0.49 -6.00
CA GLU A 31 9.61 0.23 -5.23
C GLU A 31 10.07 -0.59 -4.01
N TRP A 32 9.20 -1.44 -3.43
CA TRP A 32 9.59 -2.40 -2.41
C TRP A 32 10.63 -3.39 -2.94
N LEU A 33 10.38 -4.01 -4.11
CA LEU A 33 11.31 -4.95 -4.73
C LEU A 33 12.65 -4.28 -5.12
N ARG A 34 12.62 -2.99 -5.47
CA ARG A 34 13.84 -2.22 -5.72
C ARG A 34 14.69 -2.07 -4.47
N ALA A 35 14.04 -1.80 -3.33
CA ALA A 35 14.72 -1.63 -2.05
C ALA A 35 15.09 -2.96 -1.40
N ARG A 36 14.42 -4.04 -1.79
CA ARG A 36 14.57 -5.41 -1.26
C ARG A 36 14.78 -6.39 -2.43
N PRO A 37 16.00 -6.55 -2.96
CA PRO A 37 16.27 -7.40 -4.13
C PRO A 37 15.81 -8.86 -3.97
N GLU A 38 15.84 -9.41 -2.75
CA GLU A 38 15.35 -10.76 -2.41
C GLU A 38 13.90 -10.75 -1.90
N GLY A 39 13.22 -9.61 -1.95
CA GLY A 39 11.86 -9.45 -1.46
C GLY A 39 10.82 -10.05 -2.40
N GLN A 40 9.60 -10.20 -1.89
CA GLN A 40 8.44 -10.65 -2.63
C GLN A 40 7.22 -9.78 -2.33
N VAL A 41 6.31 -9.70 -3.29
CA VAL A 41 5.09 -8.89 -3.22
C VAL A 41 3.87 -9.71 -3.59
N PHE A 42 2.85 -9.65 -2.76
CA PHE A 42 1.50 -10.07 -3.12
C PHE A 42 0.62 -8.84 -3.26
N ALA A 43 0.30 -8.47 -4.50
CA ALA A 43 -0.49 -7.30 -4.85
C ALA A 43 -1.97 -7.68 -5.03
N ILE A 44 -2.87 -6.92 -4.41
CA ILE A 44 -4.32 -7.10 -4.51
C ILE A 44 -4.90 -5.87 -5.20
N GLU A 45 -5.45 -6.04 -6.42
CA GLU A 45 -6.10 -4.98 -7.18
C GLU A 45 -7.29 -5.53 -7.98
N PRO A 46 -8.54 -5.27 -7.57
CA PRO A 46 -9.71 -5.83 -8.23
C PRO A 46 -9.97 -5.28 -9.65
N HIS A 47 -9.51 -4.05 -9.94
CA HIS A 47 -9.78 -3.40 -11.23
C HIS A 47 -8.84 -3.91 -12.33
N GLY A 48 -9.41 -4.56 -13.35
CA GLY A 48 -8.64 -5.15 -14.47
C GLY A 48 -7.78 -4.15 -15.22
N GLU A 49 -8.28 -2.94 -15.48
CA GLU A 49 -7.52 -1.88 -16.15
C GLU A 49 -6.26 -1.48 -15.35
N ARG A 50 -6.40 -1.34 -14.02
CA ARG A 50 -5.28 -1.01 -13.14
C ARG A 50 -4.24 -2.12 -13.09
N ARG A 51 -4.68 -3.40 -13.10
CA ARG A 51 -3.77 -4.54 -13.24
C ARG A 51 -3.01 -4.50 -14.56
N GLY A 52 -3.66 -4.07 -15.66
CA GLY A 52 -2.99 -3.86 -16.94
C GLY A 52 -1.89 -2.78 -16.89
N PHE A 53 -2.09 -1.70 -16.13
CA PHE A 53 -1.03 -0.72 -15.87
C PHE A 53 0.08 -1.30 -14.98
N MET A 54 -0.27 -2.10 -13.99
CA MET A 54 0.69 -2.78 -13.10
C MET A 54 1.62 -3.70 -13.89
N ASP A 55 1.08 -4.52 -14.81
CA ASP A 55 1.87 -5.41 -15.68
C ASP A 55 2.85 -4.61 -16.56
N LYS A 56 2.38 -3.51 -17.18
CA LYS A 56 3.25 -2.62 -17.97
C LYS A 56 4.36 -2.01 -17.12
N ASN A 57 4.05 -1.59 -15.90
CA ASN A 57 5.04 -1.01 -14.99
C ASN A 57 6.05 -2.06 -14.52
N ALA A 58 5.60 -3.28 -14.20
CA ALA A 58 6.47 -4.39 -13.81
C ALA A 58 7.50 -4.71 -14.90
N ARG A 59 7.06 -4.80 -16.17
CA ARG A 59 7.96 -5.00 -17.33
C ARG A 59 8.98 -3.86 -17.47
N ARG A 60 8.54 -2.60 -17.33
CA ARG A 60 9.44 -1.42 -17.38
C ARG A 60 10.44 -1.38 -16.24
N PHE A 61 10.07 -1.98 -15.12
CA PHE A 61 10.91 -2.11 -13.94
C PHE A 61 11.98 -3.20 -14.08
N GLY A 62 11.89 -4.03 -15.13
CA GLY A 62 12.82 -5.10 -15.39
C GLY A 62 12.45 -6.43 -14.75
N LEU A 63 11.23 -6.56 -14.19
CA LEU A 63 10.73 -7.85 -13.75
C LEU A 63 10.43 -8.72 -15.00
N GLY A 64 11.41 -9.54 -15.34
CA GLY A 64 11.34 -10.52 -16.44
C GLY A 64 10.35 -11.64 -16.13
N HIS A 65 10.27 -12.62 -17.06
CA HIS A 65 9.36 -13.77 -16.91
C HIS A 65 9.73 -14.61 -15.67
N ASP A 66 11.02 -14.75 -15.40
CA ASP A 66 11.57 -15.57 -14.31
C ASP A 66 11.48 -14.91 -12.93
N GLU A 67 11.28 -13.58 -12.88
CA GLU A 67 11.13 -12.82 -11.62
C GLU A 67 9.67 -12.57 -11.23
N ARG A 68 8.71 -13.03 -12.03
CA ARG A 68 7.27 -12.84 -11.77
C ARG A 68 6.79 -13.60 -10.54
N ASP A 69 7.48 -14.66 -10.13
CA ASP A 69 7.17 -15.37 -8.90
C ASP A 69 7.34 -14.49 -7.65
N ARG A 70 8.14 -13.42 -7.76
CA ARG A 70 8.35 -12.44 -6.69
C ARG A 70 7.30 -11.32 -6.66
N PHE A 71 6.49 -11.18 -7.71
CA PHE A 71 5.42 -10.19 -7.81
C PHE A 71 4.12 -10.85 -8.27
N THR A 72 3.39 -11.41 -7.33
CA THR A 72 2.12 -12.08 -7.61
C THR A 72 0.95 -11.11 -7.47
N VAL A 73 -0.09 -11.29 -8.28
CA VAL A 73 -1.24 -10.38 -8.35
C VAL A 73 -2.55 -11.14 -8.21
N SER A 74 -3.38 -10.74 -7.25
CA SER A 74 -4.78 -11.20 -7.14
C SER A 74 -5.75 -10.15 -7.68
N GLY A 75 -6.73 -10.61 -8.45
CA GLY A 75 -7.88 -9.81 -8.90
C GLY A 75 -9.08 -9.87 -7.95
N ALA A 76 -9.01 -10.65 -6.90
CA ALA A 76 -10.04 -10.69 -5.87
C ALA A 76 -9.97 -9.46 -4.96
N HIS A 77 -11.02 -9.24 -4.19
CA HIS A 77 -11.02 -8.18 -3.18
C HIS A 77 -10.37 -8.68 -1.88
N ALA A 78 -9.68 -7.79 -1.14
CA ALA A 78 -9.34 -8.04 0.25
C ALA A 78 -10.64 -7.90 1.12
N PRO A 79 -10.85 -8.74 2.18
CA PRO A 79 -9.93 -9.78 2.67
C PRO A 79 -9.98 -11.11 1.90
N ASP A 80 -10.96 -11.36 1.02
CA ASP A 80 -11.17 -12.65 0.32
C ASP A 80 -9.94 -13.14 -0.46
N ALA A 81 -9.06 -12.21 -0.85
CA ALA A 81 -7.82 -12.52 -1.55
C ALA A 81 -6.72 -13.09 -0.64
N PHE A 82 -6.82 -12.98 0.69
CA PHE A 82 -5.71 -13.28 1.60
C PHE A 82 -5.29 -14.75 1.59
N ASP A 83 -6.24 -15.66 1.42
CA ASP A 83 -5.98 -17.10 1.37
C ASP A 83 -5.15 -17.53 0.11
N ALA A 84 -5.09 -16.67 -0.90
CA ALA A 84 -4.30 -16.91 -2.10
C ALA A 84 -2.82 -16.49 -1.94
N ALA A 85 -2.45 -15.87 -0.82
CA ALA A 85 -1.08 -15.46 -0.58
C ALA A 85 -0.19 -16.66 -0.23
N ALA A 86 0.95 -16.77 -0.89
CA ALA A 86 1.90 -17.87 -0.67
C ALA A 86 2.77 -17.66 0.60
N PHE A 87 2.67 -16.51 1.25
CA PHE A 87 3.49 -16.14 2.41
C PHE A 87 2.75 -15.19 3.36
N SER A 88 3.12 -15.22 4.64
CA SER A 88 2.73 -14.20 5.61
C SER A 88 3.60 -12.95 5.44
N PRO A 89 3.02 -11.75 5.45
CA PRO A 89 3.76 -10.53 5.17
C PRO A 89 4.59 -10.05 6.37
N ASP A 90 5.74 -9.44 6.08
CA ASP A 90 6.51 -8.64 7.05
C ASP A 90 6.10 -7.17 6.99
N ALA A 91 5.53 -6.76 5.86
CA ALA A 91 4.97 -5.44 5.65
C ALA A 91 3.61 -5.54 4.95
N VAL A 92 2.67 -4.69 5.34
CA VAL A 92 1.37 -4.55 4.68
C VAL A 92 1.15 -3.09 4.34
N PHE A 93 0.83 -2.80 3.09
CA PHE A 93 0.35 -1.49 2.67
C PHE A 93 -1.13 -1.57 2.30
N VAL A 94 -1.93 -0.66 2.85
CA VAL A 94 -3.34 -0.50 2.49
C VAL A 94 -3.52 0.85 1.81
N GLY A 95 -3.59 0.83 0.48
CA GLY A 95 -3.78 2.01 -0.37
C GLY A 95 -5.22 2.25 -0.80
N GLY A 96 -6.13 1.32 -0.48
CA GLY A 96 -7.56 1.39 -0.80
C GLY A 96 -8.35 0.25 -0.17
N GLY A 97 -9.68 0.38 -0.16
CA GLY A 97 -10.57 -0.66 0.37
C GLY A 97 -10.76 -0.64 1.89
N LEU A 98 -10.29 0.41 2.60
CA LEU A 98 -10.37 0.50 4.07
C LEU A 98 -11.78 0.31 4.65
N SER A 99 -12.81 0.68 3.91
CA SER A 99 -14.21 0.52 4.33
C SER A 99 -14.74 -0.92 4.22
N ARG A 100 -13.94 -1.85 3.71
CA ARG A 100 -14.34 -3.27 3.67
C ARG A 100 -14.17 -3.90 5.04
N GLU A 101 -15.24 -4.53 5.51
CA GLU A 101 -15.23 -5.26 6.77
C GLU A 101 -14.17 -6.36 6.75
N GLY A 102 -13.48 -6.54 7.88
CA GLY A 102 -12.46 -7.57 8.06
C GLY A 102 -11.11 -7.27 7.39
N LEU A 103 -10.99 -6.23 6.54
CA LEU A 103 -9.73 -5.98 5.81
C LEU A 103 -8.57 -5.69 6.75
N LEU A 104 -8.70 -4.69 7.64
CA LEU A 104 -7.62 -4.32 8.57
C LEU A 104 -7.34 -5.44 9.57
N GLU A 105 -8.39 -6.07 10.09
CA GLU A 105 -8.26 -7.19 11.02
C GLU A 105 -7.49 -8.36 10.41
N GLY A 106 -7.92 -8.84 9.23
CA GLY A 106 -7.26 -9.95 8.54
C GLY A 106 -5.82 -9.62 8.13
N ALA A 107 -5.57 -8.42 7.64
CA ALA A 107 -4.23 -7.96 7.30
C ALA A 107 -3.30 -7.89 8.53
N TRP A 108 -3.82 -7.43 9.67
CA TRP A 108 -3.09 -7.40 10.93
C TRP A 108 -2.81 -8.79 11.49
N GLN A 109 -3.78 -9.69 11.40
CA GLN A 109 -3.61 -11.08 11.84
C GLN A 109 -2.55 -11.80 11.02
N ALA A 110 -2.56 -11.64 9.69
CA ALA A 110 -1.60 -12.24 8.77
C ALA A 110 -0.18 -11.69 8.90
N LEU A 111 -0.02 -10.45 9.38
CA LEU A 111 1.28 -9.79 9.53
C LEU A 111 2.17 -10.55 10.52
N ASN A 112 3.43 -10.77 10.16
CA ASN A 112 4.42 -11.40 11.04
C ASN A 112 4.73 -10.52 12.26
N SER A 113 5.18 -11.14 13.37
CA SER A 113 5.66 -10.42 14.56
C SER A 113 6.82 -9.47 14.19
N GLY A 114 6.83 -8.27 14.72
CA GLY A 114 7.75 -7.19 14.35
C GLY A 114 7.43 -6.52 13.01
N GLY A 115 6.45 -7.02 12.27
CA GLY A 115 6.03 -6.48 10.97
C GLY A 115 5.36 -5.11 11.07
N VAL A 116 5.25 -4.43 9.93
CA VAL A 116 4.71 -3.07 9.83
C VAL A 116 3.49 -3.02 8.91
N LEU A 117 2.39 -2.44 9.40
CA LEU A 117 1.23 -2.11 8.59
C LEU A 117 1.13 -0.59 8.40
N VAL A 118 1.03 -0.17 7.14
CA VAL A 118 0.81 1.23 6.74
C VAL A 118 -0.53 1.33 6.01
N ALA A 119 -1.42 2.18 6.48
CA ALA A 119 -2.72 2.42 5.85
C ALA A 119 -2.92 3.90 5.53
N ASN A 120 -3.35 4.20 4.30
CA ASN A 120 -3.60 5.54 3.81
C ASN A 120 -5.09 5.77 3.55
N ALA A 121 -5.65 6.83 4.12
CA ALA A 121 -7.02 7.27 3.89
C ALA A 121 -7.07 8.67 3.28
N VAL A 122 -7.85 8.82 2.20
CA VAL A 122 -8.13 10.10 1.54
C VAL A 122 -9.60 10.50 1.65
N THR A 123 -10.47 9.63 2.15
CA THR A 123 -11.90 9.88 2.36
C THR A 123 -12.24 9.91 3.85
N LEU A 124 -13.33 10.60 4.20
CA LEU A 124 -13.80 10.68 5.59
C LEU A 124 -14.15 9.29 6.16
N GLU A 125 -14.72 8.41 5.34
CA GLU A 125 -15.07 7.04 5.73
C GLU A 125 -13.80 6.24 6.08
N GLY A 126 -12.78 6.33 5.23
CA GLY A 126 -11.49 5.68 5.49
C GLY A 126 -10.78 6.24 6.73
N GLN A 127 -10.87 7.56 6.96
CA GLN A 127 -10.32 8.20 8.16
C GLN A 127 -11.05 7.75 9.43
N ALA A 128 -12.38 7.61 9.37
CA ALA A 128 -13.19 7.09 10.48
C ALA A 128 -12.80 5.65 10.83
N VAL A 129 -12.61 4.80 9.82
CA VAL A 129 -12.14 3.41 10.03
C VAL A 129 -10.78 3.40 10.73
N LEU A 130 -9.81 4.20 10.27
CA LEU A 130 -8.48 4.26 10.90
C LEU A 130 -8.54 4.83 12.33
N SER A 131 -9.43 5.79 12.59
CA SER A 131 -9.62 6.33 13.94
C SER A 131 -10.11 5.26 14.92
N THR A 132 -11.13 4.49 14.54
CA THR A 132 -11.64 3.36 15.33
C THR A 132 -10.59 2.24 15.45
N TRP A 133 -9.85 1.97 14.39
CA TRP A 133 -8.79 0.97 14.41
C TRP A 133 -7.70 1.28 15.45
N ARG A 134 -7.31 2.55 15.57
CA ARG A 134 -6.31 3.01 16.53
C ARG A 134 -6.70 2.75 17.99
N GLU A 135 -7.98 2.70 18.31
CA GLU A 135 -8.45 2.38 19.68
C GLU A 135 -8.10 0.94 20.08
N ARG A 136 -7.96 0.05 19.08
CA ARG A 136 -7.66 -1.38 19.28
C ARG A 136 -6.18 -1.71 19.09
N VAL A 137 -5.54 -1.01 18.16
CA VAL A 137 -4.14 -1.25 17.79
C VAL A 137 -3.37 0.08 17.82
N HIS A 138 -2.39 0.16 18.71
CA HIS A 138 -1.56 1.36 18.81
C HIS A 138 -0.76 1.60 17.52
N GLY A 139 -0.67 2.87 17.12
CA GLY A 139 0.07 3.29 15.93
C GLY A 139 0.05 4.81 15.80
N ASP A 140 0.91 5.30 14.92
CA ASP A 140 1.12 6.71 14.69
C ASP A 140 0.28 7.23 13.52
N PHE A 141 -0.31 8.42 13.71
CA PHE A 141 -0.96 9.16 12.63
C PHE A 141 -0.08 10.28 12.08
N THR A 142 -0.06 10.38 10.76
CA THR A 142 0.56 11.50 10.05
C THR A 142 -0.40 12.01 8.97
N THR A 143 -0.68 13.31 8.94
CA THR A 143 -1.40 13.93 7.82
C THR A 143 -0.40 14.54 6.84
N LEU A 144 -0.51 14.14 5.57
CA LEU A 144 0.32 14.63 4.48
C LEU A 144 -0.51 15.57 3.59
N SER A 145 -0.19 16.86 3.62
CA SER A 145 -0.79 17.87 2.76
C SER A 145 0.26 18.38 1.76
N VAL A 146 -0.05 18.32 0.48
CA VAL A 146 0.87 18.72 -0.60
C VAL A 146 0.14 19.63 -1.56
N SER A 147 0.78 20.71 -1.95
CA SER A 147 0.31 21.57 -3.02
C SER A 147 1.33 21.61 -4.17
N ARG A 148 0.85 21.79 -5.38
CA ARG A 148 1.70 21.88 -6.59
C ARG A 148 1.45 23.17 -7.33
N GLY A 149 2.49 23.69 -7.97
CA GLY A 149 2.36 24.78 -8.92
C GLY A 149 1.66 24.29 -10.20
N GLU A 150 0.62 24.97 -10.62
CA GLU A 150 -0.10 24.72 -11.87
C GLU A 150 -0.29 26.03 -12.64
N ALA A 151 -0.36 25.94 -13.97
CA ALA A 151 -0.60 27.09 -14.81
C ALA A 151 -2.00 27.69 -14.58
N VAL A 152 -2.09 28.99 -14.37
CA VAL A 152 -3.33 29.78 -14.27
C VAL A 152 -3.21 30.92 -15.28
N GLY A 153 -3.65 30.68 -16.49
CA GLY A 153 -3.39 31.56 -17.61
C GLY A 153 -1.88 31.75 -17.83
N ARG A 154 -1.39 33.00 -17.79
CA ARG A 154 0.05 33.31 -17.89
C ARG A 154 0.82 33.27 -16.56
N PHE A 155 0.15 32.96 -15.49
CA PHE A 155 0.73 32.91 -14.13
C PHE A 155 0.81 31.49 -13.63
N THR A 156 1.48 31.29 -12.50
CA THR A 156 1.53 30.03 -11.77
C THR A 156 0.76 30.18 -10.48
N GLY A 157 -0.27 29.36 -10.30
CA GLY A 157 -1.02 29.22 -9.04
C GLY A 157 -0.53 28.01 -8.24
N VAL A 158 -0.98 27.90 -7.01
CA VAL A 158 -0.69 26.75 -6.13
C VAL A 158 -1.98 25.98 -5.88
N ARG A 159 -2.03 24.73 -6.32
CA ARG A 159 -3.20 23.85 -6.17
C ARG A 159 -2.96 22.78 -5.11
N PRO A 160 -3.80 22.70 -4.05
CA PRO A 160 -3.70 21.63 -3.06
C PRO A 160 -4.17 20.30 -3.65
N LEU A 161 -3.46 19.23 -3.31
CA LEU A 161 -3.91 17.86 -3.52
C LEU A 161 -4.76 17.42 -2.32
N ILE A 162 -5.55 16.37 -2.50
CA ILE A 162 -6.32 15.79 -1.39
C ILE A 162 -5.34 15.35 -0.30
N PRO A 163 -5.50 15.80 0.95
CA PRO A 163 -4.68 15.36 2.06
C PRO A 163 -4.81 13.85 2.30
N VAL A 164 -3.72 13.23 2.70
CA VAL A 164 -3.68 11.81 3.04
C VAL A 164 -3.48 11.66 4.54
N LEU A 165 -4.41 11.03 5.23
CA LEU A 165 -4.19 10.53 6.58
C LEU A 165 -3.49 9.17 6.48
N GLN A 166 -2.30 9.06 7.02
CA GLN A 166 -1.54 7.82 7.11
C GLN A 166 -1.53 7.32 8.55
N TRP A 167 -1.83 6.05 8.73
CA TRP A 167 -1.62 5.32 9.98
C TRP A 167 -0.51 4.30 9.80
N VAL A 168 0.37 4.19 10.80
CA VAL A 168 1.47 3.23 10.84
C VAL A 168 1.45 2.49 12.16
N GLY A 169 1.35 1.17 12.11
CA GLY A 169 1.43 0.29 13.29
C GLY A 169 2.48 -0.79 13.11
N ARG A 170 3.10 -1.19 14.22
CA ARG A 170 4.04 -2.31 14.29
C ARG A 170 3.44 -3.41 15.16
N LYS A 171 3.42 -4.63 14.63
CA LYS A 171 2.97 -5.81 15.37
C LYS A 171 4.04 -6.22 16.39
N PRO A 172 3.65 -6.44 17.63
CA PRO A 172 4.57 -6.93 18.66
C PRO A 172 5.28 -8.24 18.30
#